data_8ec0b2b50fc830034f14603e14df0211
#
_entry.id   8ec0b2b50fc830034f14603e14df0211
#
_cell.length_a   1.000
_cell.length_b   1.000
_cell.length_c   1.000
_cell.angle_alpha   90.00
_cell.angle_beta   90.00
_cell.angle_gamma   90.00
#
_symmetry.space_group_name_H-M   'P 1'
#
loop_
_entity.id
_entity.type
_entity.pdbx_description
1 polymer ?
#
loop_
_entity_poly.entity_id
_entity_poly.type
_entity_poly.pdbx_seq_one_letter_code
_entity_poly.pdbx_strand_id
1 'polypeptide(L)'
;MTWAKELEELRRREALAEAMGGPDKVARQHARGKMDARARLAALCDPGSFREIGKIAGRGAYDEKGELASLTPAPFLFGKALINGRPVVATADDFTIRGGAADAGIARKMVQAEMMAHELKLPIIRMIDGTGGGGSVKTLEQIGATYIPAVPGWSDVVTNLETVPVVALALGPTAGLGAARTVASHYSIMVKGLSQLFAAGPAVVDGLGDAWKGEAASHEEAKEALGGSAIHTRNGVVDDEVASEAEAFARARYFLGFMPEYVGQQARRVETGDPADRREEALLSLVPRDPKQVYSMRRCLEMVFDAGTVFEIGRHWGRAAITALAR
;
A
#
# COMPACT_ATOMS: atom_id res chain seq x y z
N MET A 1 23.54 -28.56 28.52
CA MET A 1 23.74 -27.34 27.75
C MET A 1 22.37 -26.66 27.61
N THR A 2 22.27 -25.36 27.89
CA THR A 2 21.02 -24.62 27.76
C THR A 2 21.18 -23.62 26.60
N TRP A 3 20.15 -23.40 25.81
CA TRP A 3 20.08 -22.40 24.72
C TRP A 3 19.79 -21.00 25.23
N ALA A 4 20.04 -20.73 26.53
CA ALA A 4 19.63 -19.45 27.14
C ALA A 4 20.34 -18.24 26.51
N LYS A 5 21.65 -18.37 26.24
CA LYS A 5 22.46 -17.29 25.64
C LYS A 5 22.03 -16.97 24.21
N GLU A 6 21.78 -17.99 23.41
CA GLU A 6 21.33 -17.84 22.01
C GLU A 6 19.92 -17.24 21.93
N LEU A 7 19.04 -17.64 22.86
CA LEU A 7 17.69 -17.07 22.94
C LEU A 7 17.72 -15.61 23.41
N GLU A 8 18.62 -15.26 24.32
CA GLU A 8 18.80 -13.86 24.75
C GLU A 8 19.29 -12.99 23.59
N GLU A 9 20.28 -13.46 22.84
CA GLU A 9 20.78 -12.77 21.65
C GLU A 9 19.68 -12.61 20.57
N LEU A 10 18.89 -13.66 20.34
CA LEU A 10 17.76 -13.58 19.41
C LEU A 10 16.75 -12.50 19.84
N ARG A 11 16.34 -12.49 21.10
CA ARG A 11 15.42 -11.49 21.64
C ARG A 11 15.99 -10.07 21.54
N ARG A 12 17.28 -9.91 21.77
CA ARG A 12 17.97 -8.61 21.58
C ARG A 12 17.89 -8.14 20.14
N ARG A 13 18.13 -9.02 19.15
CA ARG A 13 18.01 -8.70 17.72
C ARG A 13 16.59 -8.37 17.33
N GLU A 14 15.61 -9.09 17.85
CA GLU A 14 14.20 -8.80 17.64
C GLU A 14 13.80 -7.43 18.17
N ALA A 15 14.22 -7.08 19.41
CA ALA A 15 13.97 -5.77 20.00
C ALA A 15 14.60 -4.63 19.19
N LEU A 16 15.83 -4.82 18.68
CA LEU A 16 16.49 -3.85 17.78
C LEU A 16 15.73 -3.69 16.46
N ALA A 17 15.20 -4.78 15.90
CA ALA A 17 14.40 -4.73 14.69
C ALA A 17 13.03 -4.05 14.93
N GLU A 18 12.42 -4.27 16.09
CA GLU A 18 11.16 -3.65 16.48
C GLU A 18 11.27 -2.13 16.72
N ALA A 19 12.45 -1.66 17.07
CA ALA A 19 12.72 -0.24 17.22
C ALA A 19 12.69 0.54 15.89
N MET A 20 12.60 -0.15 14.75
CA MET A 20 12.54 0.47 13.41
C MET A 20 13.72 1.45 13.18
N GLY A 21 13.45 2.68 12.73
CA GLY A 21 14.45 3.73 12.57
C GLY A 21 14.86 4.43 13.88
N GLY A 22 14.32 4.00 15.01
CA GLY A 22 14.52 4.55 16.34
C GLY A 22 13.44 5.56 16.75
N PRO A 23 13.34 5.84 18.07
CA PRO A 23 12.22 6.59 18.64
C PRO A 23 12.03 7.98 18.04
N ASP A 24 13.10 8.72 17.79
CA ASP A 24 13.03 10.08 17.22
C ASP A 24 12.45 10.11 15.80
N LYS A 25 12.77 9.10 14.98
CA LYS A 25 12.25 9.02 13.61
C LYS A 25 10.80 8.55 13.59
N VAL A 26 10.44 7.64 14.49
CA VAL A 26 9.06 7.21 14.69
C VAL A 26 8.21 8.39 15.17
N ALA A 27 8.68 9.15 16.17
CA ALA A 27 7.99 10.34 16.64
C ALA A 27 7.80 11.39 15.54
N ARG A 28 8.79 11.61 14.68
CA ARG A 28 8.66 12.50 13.50
C ARG A 28 7.64 12.00 12.48
N GLN A 29 7.51 10.68 12.30
CA GLN A 29 6.49 10.08 11.45
C GLN A 29 5.09 10.40 12.02
N HIS A 30 4.88 10.16 13.30
CA HIS A 30 3.62 10.45 13.99
C HIS A 30 3.27 11.94 14.01
N ALA A 31 4.25 12.82 14.21
CA ALA A 31 4.04 14.28 14.17
C ALA A 31 3.54 14.79 12.80
N ARG A 32 3.74 14.01 11.73
CA ARG A 32 3.21 14.28 10.38
C ARG A 32 1.82 13.69 10.15
N GLY A 33 1.16 13.16 11.19
CA GLY A 33 -0.16 12.53 11.09
C GLY A 33 -0.13 11.14 10.44
N LYS A 34 1.04 10.47 10.34
CA LYS A 34 1.22 9.16 9.72
C LYS A 34 1.44 8.09 10.79
N MET A 35 0.84 6.92 10.61
CA MET A 35 1.22 5.75 11.39
C MET A 35 2.60 5.24 10.96
N ASP A 36 3.31 4.60 11.88
CA ASP A 36 4.48 3.79 11.53
C ASP A 36 4.07 2.43 10.92
N ALA A 37 5.04 1.71 10.35
CA ALA A 37 4.77 0.46 9.62
C ALA A 37 4.14 -0.64 10.51
N ARG A 38 4.54 -0.72 11.79
CA ARG A 38 3.99 -1.71 12.73
C ARG A 38 2.58 -1.35 13.17
N ALA A 39 2.33 -0.08 13.43
CA ALA A 39 0.99 0.42 13.73
C ALA A 39 0.02 0.20 12.56
N ARG A 40 0.47 0.40 11.31
CA ARG A 40 -0.31 0.10 10.09
C ARG A 40 -0.68 -1.37 9.99
N LEU A 41 0.28 -2.27 10.22
CA LEU A 41 0.01 -3.72 10.19
C LEU A 41 -0.97 -4.12 11.31
N ALA A 42 -0.80 -3.57 12.51
CA ALA A 42 -1.73 -3.82 13.62
C ALA A 42 -3.14 -3.28 13.35
N ALA A 43 -3.24 -2.12 12.67
CA ALA A 43 -4.52 -1.51 12.33
C ALA A 43 -5.23 -2.21 11.14
N LEU A 44 -4.48 -2.74 10.19
CA LEU A 44 -5.04 -3.43 9.01
C LEU A 44 -5.45 -4.87 9.32
N CYS A 45 -4.63 -5.62 10.04
CA CYS A 45 -4.82 -7.06 10.26
C CYS A 45 -5.72 -7.34 11.46
N ASP A 46 -6.32 -8.51 11.50
CA ASP A 46 -7.05 -8.97 12.68
C ASP A 46 -6.11 -9.04 13.90
N PRO A 47 -6.57 -8.67 15.10
CA PRO A 47 -5.72 -8.60 16.28
C PRO A 47 -4.92 -9.87 16.53
N GLY A 48 -3.59 -9.73 16.69
CA GLY A 48 -2.67 -10.83 16.98
C GLY A 48 -2.48 -11.84 15.84
N SER A 49 -3.02 -11.58 14.64
CA SER A 49 -2.91 -12.52 13.51
C SER A 49 -1.64 -12.37 12.70
N PHE A 50 -1.00 -11.21 12.73
CA PHE A 50 0.21 -10.95 11.92
C PHE A 50 1.39 -11.79 12.40
N ARG A 51 1.98 -12.54 11.48
CA ARG A 51 3.18 -13.35 11.68
C ARG A 51 4.28 -12.84 10.77
N GLU A 52 5.15 -11.99 11.33
CA GLU A 52 6.26 -11.37 10.60
C GLU A 52 7.28 -12.43 10.14
N ILE A 53 7.73 -12.30 8.90
CA ILE A 53 8.78 -13.13 8.30
C ILE A 53 10.04 -12.27 8.13
N GLY A 54 11.20 -12.83 8.56
CA GLY A 54 12.48 -12.16 8.48
C GLY A 54 12.57 -10.90 9.35
N LYS A 55 12.00 -10.91 10.57
CA LYS A 55 12.01 -9.78 11.51
C LYS A 55 13.41 -9.22 11.72
N ILE A 56 14.42 -10.08 11.91
CA ILE A 56 15.81 -9.69 12.16
C ILE A 56 16.62 -9.44 10.88
N ALA A 57 15.99 -9.47 9.71
CA ALA A 57 16.68 -9.12 8.46
C ALA A 57 17.09 -7.64 8.48
N GLY A 58 18.36 -7.39 8.19
CA GLY A 58 18.94 -6.06 8.22
C GLY A 58 20.47 -6.09 8.13
N ARG A 59 21.10 -4.95 8.45
CA ARG A 59 22.56 -4.84 8.48
C ARG A 59 23.02 -4.69 9.93
N GLY A 60 23.73 -5.68 10.45
CA GLY A 60 24.42 -5.62 11.75
C GLY A 60 25.75 -4.90 11.65
N ALA A 61 26.06 -4.11 12.68
CA ALA A 61 27.44 -3.66 12.95
C ALA A 61 27.94 -4.38 14.21
N TYR A 62 29.18 -4.83 14.16
CA TYR A 62 29.79 -5.63 15.23
C TYR A 62 30.97 -4.87 15.81
N ASP A 63 31.22 -5.03 17.09
CA ASP A 63 32.36 -4.48 17.81
C ASP A 63 33.62 -5.32 17.57
N GLU A 64 34.75 -4.88 18.19
CA GLU A 64 36.03 -5.57 18.08
C GLU A 64 36.04 -7.01 18.66
N LYS A 65 35.05 -7.33 19.52
CA LYS A 65 34.87 -8.66 20.13
C LYS A 65 33.95 -9.55 19.31
N GLY A 66 33.40 -9.03 18.20
CA GLY A 66 32.44 -9.73 17.37
C GLY A 66 31.02 -9.74 17.93
N GLU A 67 30.74 -8.91 18.95
CA GLU A 67 29.37 -8.77 19.49
C GLU A 67 28.58 -7.74 18.65
N LEU A 68 27.28 -7.98 18.51
CA LEU A 68 26.40 -7.07 17.77
C LEU A 68 26.28 -5.72 18.48
N ALA A 69 26.87 -4.69 17.92
CA ALA A 69 26.80 -3.31 18.46
C ALA A 69 25.51 -2.62 18.07
N SER A 70 25.06 -2.76 16.82
CA SER A 70 23.80 -2.19 16.35
C SER A 70 23.19 -3.02 15.19
N LEU A 71 21.88 -2.87 14.97
CA LEU A 71 21.16 -3.44 13.83
C LEU A 71 20.37 -2.31 13.15
N THR A 72 20.60 -2.14 11.85
CA THR A 72 19.69 -1.35 11.00
C THR A 72 18.74 -2.33 10.32
N PRO A 73 17.45 -2.38 10.71
CA PRO A 73 16.50 -3.33 10.13
C PRO A 73 16.22 -3.03 8.65
N ALA A 74 15.66 -4.00 7.98
CA ALA A 74 15.10 -3.82 6.64
C ALA A 74 13.96 -2.79 6.69
N PRO A 75 13.90 -1.78 5.78
CA PRO A 75 12.79 -0.82 5.71
C PRO A 75 11.53 -1.44 5.07
N PHE A 76 11.32 -2.72 5.26
CA PHE A 76 10.20 -3.46 4.71
C PHE A 76 9.79 -4.60 5.66
N LEU A 77 8.54 -4.55 6.09
CA LEU A 77 7.93 -5.59 6.91
C LEU A 77 6.96 -6.41 6.05
N PHE A 78 6.93 -7.72 6.23
CA PHE A 78 5.91 -8.56 5.63
C PHE A 78 5.67 -9.82 6.45
N GLY A 79 4.52 -10.42 6.23
CA GLY A 79 4.16 -11.67 6.86
C GLY A 79 2.78 -12.15 6.45
N LYS A 80 2.39 -13.29 7.01
CA LYS A 80 1.01 -13.80 6.93
C LYS A 80 0.16 -13.16 7.99
N ALA A 81 -1.08 -12.84 7.64
CA ALA A 81 -2.05 -12.28 8.58
C ALA A 81 -3.47 -12.78 8.24
N LEU A 82 -4.42 -12.40 9.07
CA LEU A 82 -5.84 -12.50 8.76
C LEU A 82 -6.44 -11.10 8.57
N ILE A 83 -7.35 -10.97 7.63
CA ILE A 83 -8.22 -9.81 7.45
C ILE A 83 -9.66 -10.32 7.38
N ASN A 84 -10.48 -9.98 8.37
CA ASN A 84 -11.82 -10.52 8.53
C ASN A 84 -11.84 -12.06 8.46
N GLY A 85 -10.90 -12.71 9.16
CA GLY A 85 -10.71 -14.15 9.17
C GLY A 85 -10.11 -14.76 7.90
N ARG A 86 -9.78 -13.94 6.88
CA ARG A 86 -9.23 -14.40 5.61
C ARG A 86 -7.70 -14.33 5.64
N PRO A 87 -6.99 -15.41 5.26
CA PRO A 87 -5.53 -15.38 5.13
C PRO A 87 -5.09 -14.43 4.02
N VAL A 88 -4.07 -13.63 4.31
CA VAL A 88 -3.45 -12.69 3.38
C VAL A 88 -1.95 -12.60 3.60
N VAL A 89 -1.24 -12.08 2.61
CA VAL A 89 0.11 -11.53 2.77
C VAL A 89 -0.02 -10.04 2.99
N ALA A 90 0.42 -9.53 4.14
CA ALA A 90 0.43 -8.11 4.45
C ALA A 90 1.86 -7.58 4.41
N THR A 91 2.06 -6.44 3.75
CA THR A 91 3.37 -5.77 3.66
C THR A 91 3.28 -4.31 4.06
N ALA A 92 4.36 -3.77 4.64
CA ALA A 92 4.45 -2.35 4.98
C ALA A 92 5.87 -1.84 4.77
N ASP A 93 6.00 -0.74 4.04
CA ASP A 93 7.26 0.00 3.94
C ASP A 93 7.48 0.81 5.22
N ASP A 94 8.70 0.77 5.77
CA ASP A 94 9.08 1.56 6.93
C ASP A 94 9.86 2.82 6.51
N PHE A 95 9.14 3.93 6.43
CA PHE A 95 9.71 5.22 6.07
C PHE A 95 10.74 5.75 7.10
N THR A 96 10.70 5.26 8.34
CA THR A 96 11.63 5.70 9.40
C THR A 96 13.06 5.23 9.14
N ILE A 97 13.23 4.21 8.29
CA ILE A 97 14.52 3.68 7.88
C ILE A 97 14.84 4.16 6.47
N ARG A 98 15.71 5.16 6.34
CA ARG A 98 16.20 5.69 5.06
C ARG A 98 15.09 6.12 4.08
N GLY A 99 13.95 6.60 4.60
CA GLY A 99 12.81 7.00 3.77
C GLY A 99 12.14 5.85 3.03
N GLY A 100 12.19 4.64 3.58
CA GLY A 100 11.64 3.44 2.93
C GLY A 100 12.40 3.02 1.67
N ALA A 101 13.62 3.53 1.47
CA ALA A 101 14.40 3.21 0.28
C ALA A 101 14.79 1.73 0.24
N ALA A 102 14.51 1.07 -0.88
CA ALA A 102 14.96 -0.29 -1.13
C ALA A 102 16.49 -0.30 -1.29
N ASP A 103 17.21 -0.72 -0.27
CA ASP A 103 18.63 -1.00 -0.36
C ASP A 103 18.88 -2.40 -0.90
N ALA A 104 19.98 -2.58 -1.62
CA ALA A 104 20.34 -3.85 -2.24
C ALA A 104 20.33 -5.05 -1.27
N GLY A 105 20.60 -4.84 0.03
CA GLY A 105 20.53 -5.88 1.05
C GLY A 105 19.11 -6.27 1.48
N ILE A 106 18.07 -5.55 1.04
CA ILE A 106 16.69 -5.62 1.53
C ILE A 106 15.70 -5.97 0.41
N ALA A 107 16.09 -5.79 -0.84
CA ALA A 107 15.28 -6.11 -2.01
C ALA A 107 14.71 -7.54 -1.96
N ARG A 108 15.47 -8.49 -1.42
CA ARG A 108 15.06 -9.88 -1.28
C ARG A 108 13.82 -10.08 -0.38
N LYS A 109 13.64 -9.24 0.65
CA LYS A 109 12.47 -9.32 1.55
C LYS A 109 11.18 -8.95 0.81
N MET A 110 11.22 -7.94 -0.06
CA MET A 110 10.09 -7.56 -0.91
C MET A 110 9.76 -8.65 -1.92
N VAL A 111 10.76 -9.21 -2.58
CA VAL A 111 10.61 -10.35 -3.51
C VAL A 111 9.94 -11.54 -2.84
N GLN A 112 10.39 -11.90 -1.63
CA GLN A 112 9.83 -13.02 -0.87
C GLN A 112 8.35 -12.81 -0.51
N ALA A 113 7.91 -11.57 -0.26
CA ALA A 113 6.51 -11.28 -0.02
C ALA A 113 5.64 -11.55 -1.25
N GLU A 114 6.09 -11.10 -2.42
CA GLU A 114 5.39 -11.35 -3.69
C GLU A 114 5.35 -12.85 -4.05
N MET A 115 6.50 -13.53 -3.96
CA MET A 115 6.58 -14.99 -4.16
C MET A 115 5.65 -15.75 -3.22
N MET A 116 5.63 -15.39 -1.93
CA MET A 116 4.77 -16.04 -0.95
C MET A 116 3.28 -15.87 -1.27
N ALA A 117 2.86 -14.68 -1.76
CA ALA A 117 1.49 -14.45 -2.19
C ALA A 117 1.13 -15.37 -3.36
N HIS A 118 2.01 -15.46 -4.35
CA HIS A 118 1.83 -16.32 -5.51
C HIS A 118 1.79 -17.82 -5.16
N GLU A 119 2.79 -18.31 -4.44
CA GLU A 119 2.92 -19.73 -4.09
C GLU A 119 1.80 -20.23 -3.18
N LEU A 120 1.41 -19.42 -2.19
CA LEU A 120 0.35 -19.75 -1.26
C LEU A 120 -1.06 -19.40 -1.76
N LYS A 121 -1.15 -18.73 -2.92
CA LYS A 121 -2.41 -18.25 -3.51
C LYS A 121 -3.22 -17.39 -2.53
N LEU A 122 -2.54 -16.43 -1.91
CA LEU A 122 -3.12 -15.52 -0.93
C LEU A 122 -3.19 -14.09 -1.48
N PRO A 123 -4.28 -13.37 -1.22
CA PRO A 123 -4.33 -11.94 -1.49
C PRO A 123 -3.14 -11.21 -0.88
N ILE A 124 -2.61 -10.20 -1.55
CA ILE A 124 -1.53 -9.37 -1.03
C ILE A 124 -1.99 -7.93 -0.87
N ILE A 125 -1.68 -7.35 0.30
CA ILE A 125 -1.92 -5.95 0.60
C ILE A 125 -0.58 -5.25 0.77
N ARG A 126 -0.34 -4.23 -0.06
CA ARG A 126 0.88 -3.43 -0.07
C ARG A 126 0.62 -2.08 0.56
N MET A 127 1.14 -1.85 1.77
CA MET A 127 1.15 -0.52 2.41
C MET A 127 2.46 0.17 2.06
N ILE A 128 2.39 1.11 1.13
CA ILE A 128 3.54 1.71 0.46
C ILE A 128 3.79 3.11 1.01
N ASP A 129 5.01 3.34 1.48
CA ASP A 129 5.43 4.61 2.03
C ASP A 129 6.96 4.75 1.89
N GLY A 130 7.40 5.19 0.73
CA GLY A 130 8.83 5.35 0.55
C GLY A 130 9.30 5.58 -0.87
N THR A 131 10.56 5.90 -0.97
CA THR A 131 11.26 6.12 -2.23
C THR A 131 11.80 4.80 -2.76
N GLY A 132 11.74 4.62 -4.07
CA GLY A 132 12.11 3.36 -4.73
C GLY A 132 13.59 2.99 -4.74
N GLY A 133 14.48 3.68 -4.09
CA GLY A 133 15.93 3.40 -4.08
C GLY A 133 16.62 3.66 -5.42
N GLY A 134 17.94 3.74 -5.39
CA GLY A 134 18.78 4.12 -6.53
C GLY A 134 18.97 5.63 -6.65
N GLY A 135 20.12 6.09 -7.12
CA GLY A 135 20.38 7.50 -7.37
C GLY A 135 20.54 8.39 -6.14
N SER A 136 20.65 7.85 -4.92
CA SER A 136 20.95 8.69 -3.76
C SER A 136 22.40 9.19 -3.79
N VAL A 137 22.64 10.43 -3.34
CA VAL A 137 23.98 11.00 -3.18
C VAL A 137 24.90 10.05 -2.40
N LYS A 138 24.39 9.47 -1.33
CA LYS A 138 25.13 8.50 -0.51
C LYS A 138 25.51 7.23 -1.28
N THR A 139 24.65 6.76 -2.17
CA THR A 139 24.96 5.62 -3.04
C THR A 139 26.03 5.99 -4.06
N LEU A 140 25.94 7.20 -4.63
CA LEU A 140 26.95 7.74 -5.53
C LEU A 140 28.33 7.84 -4.83
N GLU A 141 28.37 8.36 -3.61
CA GLU A 141 29.58 8.44 -2.79
C GLU A 141 30.19 7.07 -2.47
N GLN A 142 29.36 6.05 -2.24
CA GLN A 142 29.81 4.69 -1.87
C GLN A 142 30.25 3.85 -3.07
N ILE A 143 29.59 4.00 -4.22
CA ILE A 143 29.78 3.16 -5.40
C ILE A 143 30.55 3.89 -6.51
N GLY A 144 30.61 5.22 -6.45
CA GLY A 144 31.28 6.09 -7.46
C GLY A 144 30.46 6.25 -8.75
N ALA A 145 29.22 5.73 -8.79
CA ALA A 145 28.36 5.83 -9.97
C ALA A 145 26.87 5.84 -9.59
N THR A 146 26.05 6.49 -10.41
CA THR A 146 24.59 6.28 -10.39
C THR A 146 24.25 5.01 -11.16
N TYR A 147 23.24 4.30 -10.72
CA TYR A 147 22.76 3.09 -11.38
C TYR A 147 21.25 3.00 -11.33
N ILE A 148 20.68 2.34 -12.33
CA ILE A 148 19.30 1.89 -12.27
C ILE A 148 19.34 0.52 -11.59
N PRO A 149 18.77 0.37 -10.37
CA PRO A 149 18.81 -0.91 -9.68
C PRO A 149 18.05 -1.95 -10.50
N ALA A 150 18.58 -3.18 -10.52
CA ALA A 150 17.80 -4.33 -10.96
C ALA A 150 16.57 -4.45 -10.07
N VAL A 151 15.45 -4.83 -10.66
CA VAL A 151 14.18 -5.04 -9.95
C VAL A 151 13.89 -6.55 -9.91
N PRO A 152 14.62 -7.32 -9.09
CA PRO A 152 14.35 -8.74 -8.95
C PRO A 152 12.93 -8.94 -8.41
N GLY A 153 12.24 -9.97 -8.89
CA GLY A 153 10.87 -10.30 -8.46
C GLY A 153 9.78 -9.41 -9.06
N TRP A 154 10.09 -8.56 -10.05
CA TRP A 154 9.05 -7.81 -10.75
C TRP A 154 8.10 -8.75 -11.52
N SER A 155 8.60 -9.87 -12.01
CA SER A 155 7.79 -10.95 -12.58
C SER A 155 6.71 -11.43 -11.60
N ASP A 156 7.06 -11.61 -10.33
CA ASP A 156 6.10 -12.05 -9.30
C ASP A 156 5.03 -10.99 -9.03
N VAL A 157 5.42 -9.70 -9.05
CA VAL A 157 4.47 -8.57 -8.96
C VAL A 157 3.44 -8.63 -10.07
N VAL A 158 3.88 -8.88 -11.32
CA VAL A 158 3.00 -8.96 -12.49
C VAL A 158 2.16 -10.24 -12.45
N THR A 159 2.77 -11.39 -12.14
CA THR A 159 2.07 -12.68 -12.08
C THR A 159 0.99 -12.69 -10.99
N ASN A 160 1.21 -11.97 -9.88
CA ASN A 160 0.20 -11.83 -8.83
C ASN A 160 -1.07 -11.14 -9.34
N LEU A 161 -0.97 -10.23 -10.33
CA LEU A 161 -2.15 -9.62 -10.95
C LEU A 161 -3.04 -10.61 -11.72
N GLU A 162 -2.48 -11.74 -12.13
CA GLU A 162 -3.25 -12.80 -12.81
C GLU A 162 -3.80 -13.84 -11.83
N THR A 163 -3.26 -13.91 -10.60
CA THR A 163 -3.48 -15.06 -9.73
C THR A 163 -4.19 -14.75 -8.42
N VAL A 164 -3.89 -13.63 -7.79
CA VAL A 164 -4.44 -13.27 -6.47
C VAL A 164 -4.91 -11.82 -6.43
N PRO A 165 -5.88 -11.47 -5.57
CA PRO A 165 -6.23 -10.08 -5.33
C PRO A 165 -5.04 -9.28 -4.80
N VAL A 166 -4.76 -8.16 -5.44
CA VAL A 166 -3.68 -7.22 -5.07
C VAL A 166 -4.28 -5.87 -4.71
N VAL A 167 -4.05 -5.41 -3.48
CA VAL A 167 -4.47 -4.09 -3.01
C VAL A 167 -3.23 -3.26 -2.68
N ALA A 168 -3.17 -2.03 -3.13
CA ALA A 168 -2.10 -1.11 -2.83
C ALA A 168 -2.60 0.16 -2.14
N LEU A 169 -2.01 0.49 -1.01
CA LEU A 169 -2.31 1.67 -0.21
C LEU A 169 -1.06 2.55 -0.21
N ALA A 170 -1.09 3.67 -0.91
CA ALA A 170 -0.06 4.69 -0.81
C ALA A 170 -0.34 5.55 0.43
N LEU A 171 0.49 5.39 1.46
CA LEU A 171 0.29 5.97 2.79
C LEU A 171 1.30 7.07 3.13
N GLY A 172 1.99 7.56 2.11
CA GLY A 172 2.96 8.65 2.23
C GLY A 172 3.59 9.00 0.87
N PRO A 173 4.63 9.84 0.85
CA PRO A 173 5.36 10.14 -0.36
C PRO A 173 5.95 8.86 -0.97
N THR A 174 5.53 8.54 -2.16
CA THR A 174 5.87 7.29 -2.85
C THR A 174 6.46 7.60 -4.22
N ALA A 175 7.63 7.03 -4.53
CA ALA A 175 8.33 7.32 -5.77
C ALA A 175 8.97 6.07 -6.39
N GLY A 176 9.21 6.12 -7.70
CA GLY A 176 9.91 5.08 -8.45
C GLY A 176 9.27 3.71 -8.30
N LEU A 177 10.01 2.72 -7.76
CA LEU A 177 9.52 1.35 -7.57
C LEU A 177 8.27 1.29 -6.66
N GLY A 178 8.18 2.16 -5.65
CA GLY A 178 6.98 2.28 -4.81
C GLY A 178 5.76 2.69 -5.64
N ALA A 179 5.92 3.69 -6.51
CA ALA A 179 4.86 4.12 -7.42
C ALA A 179 4.45 2.98 -8.37
N ALA A 180 5.42 2.28 -8.97
CA ALA A 180 5.15 1.14 -9.84
C ALA A 180 4.38 0.02 -9.11
N ARG A 181 4.73 -0.28 -7.85
CA ARG A 181 4.01 -1.26 -7.01
C ARG A 181 2.61 -0.79 -6.64
N THR A 182 2.39 0.52 -6.53
CA THR A 182 1.05 1.07 -6.27
C THR A 182 0.13 0.84 -7.45
N VAL A 183 0.57 1.18 -8.66
CA VAL A 183 -0.27 1.06 -9.86
C VAL A 183 -0.41 -0.38 -10.37
N ALA A 184 0.53 -1.26 -10.03
CA ALA A 184 0.44 -2.68 -10.30
C ALA A 184 -0.45 -3.39 -9.26
N SER A 185 -1.72 -3.02 -9.20
CA SER A 185 -2.71 -3.56 -8.26
C SER A 185 -4.10 -3.60 -8.87
N HIS A 186 -5.00 -4.39 -8.29
CA HIS A 186 -6.42 -4.42 -8.68
C HIS A 186 -7.24 -3.31 -8.02
N TYR A 187 -6.75 -2.78 -6.91
CA TYR A 187 -7.36 -1.67 -6.22
C TYR A 187 -6.29 -0.85 -5.50
N SER A 188 -6.24 0.43 -5.83
CA SER A 188 -5.24 1.37 -5.32
C SER A 188 -5.90 2.56 -4.63
N ILE A 189 -5.32 2.96 -3.49
CA ILE A 189 -5.84 4.04 -2.65
C ILE A 189 -4.72 5.01 -2.29
N MET A 190 -5.03 6.29 -2.31
CA MET A 190 -4.20 7.37 -1.75
C MET A 190 -4.91 8.06 -0.59
N VAL A 191 -4.15 8.54 0.40
CA VAL A 191 -4.67 9.36 1.51
C VAL A 191 -4.45 10.82 1.18
N LYS A 192 -5.53 11.59 1.12
CA LYS A 192 -5.54 13.00 0.75
C LYS A 192 -4.64 13.83 1.65
N GLY A 193 -3.78 14.66 1.05
CA GLY A 193 -2.86 15.56 1.78
C GLY A 193 -1.73 14.84 2.53
N LEU A 194 -1.69 13.50 2.51
CA LEU A 194 -0.69 12.70 3.20
C LEU A 194 0.21 11.94 2.22
N SER A 195 -0.35 11.44 1.14
CA SER A 195 0.35 10.64 0.15
C SER A 195 0.52 11.36 -1.18
N GLN A 196 1.68 11.22 -1.77
CA GLN A 196 2.00 11.67 -3.12
C GLN A 196 2.60 10.52 -3.91
N LEU A 197 2.39 10.52 -5.21
CA LEU A 197 2.87 9.49 -6.12
C LEU A 197 3.70 10.12 -7.25
N PHE A 198 4.93 9.64 -7.44
CA PHE A 198 5.86 10.16 -8.44
C PHE A 198 6.56 9.02 -9.19
N ALA A 199 6.77 9.19 -10.49
CA ALA A 199 7.70 8.32 -11.22
C ALA A 199 9.15 8.52 -10.74
N ALA A 200 9.53 9.80 -10.51
CA ALA A 200 10.79 10.19 -9.89
C ALA A 200 10.51 11.18 -8.77
N GLY A 201 11.13 10.98 -7.60
CA GLY A 201 10.89 11.85 -6.45
C GLY A 201 11.30 13.30 -6.71
N PRO A 202 10.66 14.27 -6.01
CA PRO A 202 10.96 15.70 -6.20
C PRO A 202 12.43 16.05 -6.09
N ALA A 203 13.21 15.37 -5.24
CA ALA A 203 14.65 15.57 -5.12
C ALA A 203 15.44 15.28 -6.41
N VAL A 204 14.90 14.44 -7.31
CA VAL A 204 15.48 14.22 -8.65
C VAL A 204 15.14 15.39 -9.57
N VAL A 205 13.98 16.00 -9.35
CA VAL A 205 13.50 17.17 -10.10
C VAL A 205 14.12 18.47 -9.54
N ASP A 206 14.56 18.48 -8.28
CA ASP A 206 15.27 19.61 -7.65
C ASP A 206 16.57 20.00 -8.40
N GLY A 207 17.15 19.09 -9.19
CA GLY A 207 18.24 19.42 -10.13
C GLY A 207 17.84 20.47 -11.18
N LEU A 208 16.56 20.74 -11.35
CA LEU A 208 16.01 21.82 -12.18
C LEU A 208 15.81 23.14 -11.40
N GLY A 209 16.24 23.20 -10.13
CA GLY A 209 16.04 24.32 -9.23
C GLY A 209 14.58 24.43 -8.76
N ASP A 210 14.19 25.62 -8.28
CA ASP A 210 12.85 25.88 -7.77
C ASP A 210 11.74 25.97 -8.85
N ALA A 211 12.12 25.80 -10.12
CA ALA A 211 11.17 25.93 -11.24
C ALA A 211 9.98 24.95 -11.17
N TRP A 212 10.15 23.80 -10.54
CA TRP A 212 9.09 22.80 -10.36
C TRP A 212 8.04 23.20 -9.32
N LYS A 213 8.33 24.16 -8.45
CA LYS A 213 7.40 24.64 -7.43
C LYS A 213 6.28 25.50 -8.01
N GLY A 214 6.53 26.12 -9.17
CA GLY A 214 5.59 27.06 -9.75
C GLY A 214 5.26 28.21 -8.78
N GLU A 215 3.96 28.47 -8.59
CA GLU A 215 3.43 29.49 -7.66
C GLU A 215 3.15 28.95 -6.25
N ALA A 216 3.53 27.70 -5.95
CA ALA A 216 3.24 27.09 -4.64
C ALA A 216 3.99 27.81 -3.50
N ALA A 217 3.29 28.06 -2.39
CA ALA A 217 3.83 28.77 -1.24
C ALA A 217 4.82 27.93 -0.43
N SER A 218 4.76 26.58 -0.56
CA SER A 218 5.63 25.65 0.16
C SER A 218 6.00 24.42 -0.68
N HIS A 219 7.04 23.70 -0.27
CA HIS A 219 7.42 22.42 -0.89
C HIS A 219 6.32 21.37 -0.79
N GLU A 220 5.60 21.31 0.33
CA GLU A 220 4.50 20.37 0.55
C GLU A 220 3.33 20.67 -0.40
N GLU A 221 2.97 21.92 -0.56
CA GLU A 221 1.94 22.35 -1.51
C GLU A 221 2.33 22.03 -2.96
N ALA A 222 3.58 22.28 -3.34
CA ALA A 222 4.08 21.93 -4.66
C ALA A 222 4.07 20.41 -4.91
N LYS A 223 4.43 19.59 -3.92
CA LYS A 223 4.35 18.12 -4.01
C LYS A 223 2.91 17.64 -4.18
N GLU A 224 2.00 18.22 -3.41
CA GLU A 224 0.56 17.87 -3.50
C GLU A 224 -0.01 18.27 -4.87
N ALA A 225 0.33 19.46 -5.38
CA ALA A 225 -0.09 19.94 -6.69
C ALA A 225 0.50 19.12 -7.86
N LEU A 226 1.68 18.49 -7.66
CA LEU A 226 2.35 17.69 -8.67
C LEU A 226 1.97 16.21 -8.63
N GLY A 227 1.80 15.64 -7.45
CA GLY A 227 1.62 14.19 -7.27
C GLY A 227 0.60 13.79 -6.21
N GLY A 228 -0.26 14.68 -5.79
CA GLY A 228 -1.30 14.41 -4.79
C GLY A 228 -2.44 13.53 -5.30
N SER A 229 -3.27 13.07 -4.38
CA SER A 229 -4.36 12.15 -4.66
C SER A 229 -5.35 12.68 -5.69
N ALA A 230 -5.65 13.97 -5.63
CA ALA A 230 -6.57 14.62 -6.57
C ALA A 230 -6.08 14.59 -8.04
N ILE A 231 -4.77 14.52 -8.28
CA ILE A 231 -4.19 14.37 -9.61
C ILE A 231 -4.39 12.94 -10.11
N HIS A 232 -3.96 11.95 -9.30
CA HIS A 232 -3.88 10.56 -9.72
C HIS A 232 -5.24 9.86 -9.76
N THR A 233 -6.21 10.28 -8.98
CA THR A 233 -7.57 9.76 -9.09
C THR A 233 -8.34 10.32 -10.29
N ARG A 234 -8.03 11.54 -10.73
CA ARG A 234 -8.67 12.13 -11.91
C ARG A 234 -8.11 11.65 -13.24
N ASN A 235 -6.83 11.29 -13.27
CA ASN A 235 -6.19 10.73 -14.46
C ASN A 235 -6.29 9.21 -14.56
N GLY A 236 -6.87 8.54 -13.56
CA GLY A 236 -7.11 7.10 -13.55
C GLY A 236 -5.89 6.25 -13.18
N VAL A 237 -4.82 6.85 -12.66
CA VAL A 237 -3.62 6.13 -12.19
C VAL A 237 -3.87 5.44 -10.85
N VAL A 238 -4.69 6.06 -9.99
CA VAL A 238 -5.12 5.50 -8.70
C VAL A 238 -6.65 5.50 -8.65
N ASP A 239 -7.22 4.44 -8.11
CA ASP A 239 -8.68 4.22 -8.12
C ASP A 239 -9.43 5.14 -7.17
N ASP A 240 -8.89 5.37 -5.96
CA ASP A 240 -9.62 6.06 -4.92
C ASP A 240 -8.73 6.97 -4.06
N GLU A 241 -9.37 8.02 -3.50
CA GLU A 241 -8.79 8.84 -2.44
C GLU A 241 -9.66 8.78 -1.19
N VAL A 242 -9.01 8.80 -0.03
CA VAL A 242 -9.64 8.74 1.28
C VAL A 242 -9.09 9.82 2.21
N ALA A 243 -9.81 10.13 3.28
CA ALA A 243 -9.42 11.17 4.22
C ALA A 243 -8.37 10.73 5.24
N SER A 244 -8.20 9.41 5.47
CA SER A 244 -7.29 8.88 6.49
C SER A 244 -6.78 7.48 6.17
N GLU A 245 -5.67 7.07 6.82
CA GLU A 245 -5.16 5.70 6.75
C GLU A 245 -6.20 4.68 7.27
N ALA A 246 -6.98 5.03 8.30
CA ALA A 246 -8.03 4.16 8.84
C ALA A 246 -9.14 3.90 7.80
N GLU A 247 -9.52 4.91 7.04
CA GLU A 247 -10.48 4.76 5.94
C GLU A 247 -9.90 3.91 4.81
N ALA A 248 -8.60 4.10 4.47
CA ALA A 248 -7.91 3.25 3.49
C ALA A 248 -7.96 1.77 3.89
N PHE A 249 -7.71 1.46 5.17
CA PHE A 249 -7.81 0.09 5.68
C PHE A 249 -9.24 -0.45 5.62
N ALA A 250 -10.23 0.34 5.97
CA ALA A 250 -11.64 -0.06 5.89
C ALA A 250 -12.05 -0.38 4.44
N ARG A 251 -11.67 0.46 3.48
CA ARG A 251 -11.95 0.23 2.05
C ARG A 251 -11.21 -1.00 1.51
N ALA A 252 -9.95 -1.20 1.90
CA ALA A 252 -9.18 -2.40 1.51
C ALA A 252 -9.85 -3.69 2.02
N ARG A 253 -10.30 -3.70 3.29
CA ARG A 253 -11.06 -4.84 3.85
C ARG A 253 -12.37 -5.09 3.10
N TYR A 254 -13.08 -4.02 2.76
CA TYR A 254 -14.34 -4.11 2.05
C TYR A 254 -14.15 -4.64 0.63
N PHE A 255 -13.17 -4.11 -0.12
CA PHE A 255 -12.78 -4.61 -1.44
C PHE A 255 -12.47 -6.11 -1.42
N LEU A 256 -11.63 -6.55 -0.47
CA LEU A 256 -11.29 -7.97 -0.32
C LEU A 256 -12.53 -8.84 -0.07
N GLY A 257 -13.57 -8.29 0.55
CA GLY A 257 -14.82 -8.98 0.79
C GLY A 257 -15.55 -9.41 -0.48
N PHE A 258 -15.33 -8.76 -1.61
CA PHE A 258 -15.87 -9.14 -2.92
C PHE A 258 -15.02 -10.17 -3.66
N MET A 259 -13.73 -10.29 -3.31
CA MET A 259 -12.79 -11.10 -4.09
C MET A 259 -12.76 -12.56 -3.62
N PRO A 260 -12.47 -13.51 -4.51
CA PRO A 260 -12.02 -14.85 -4.11
C PRO A 260 -10.62 -14.76 -3.48
N GLU A 261 -10.09 -15.85 -2.95
CA GLU A 261 -8.71 -15.89 -2.45
C GLU A 261 -7.69 -15.88 -3.59
N TYR A 262 -8.03 -16.56 -4.69
CA TYR A 262 -7.24 -16.58 -5.93
C TYR A 262 -8.15 -16.90 -7.13
N VAL A 263 -7.63 -16.74 -8.33
CA VAL A 263 -8.37 -16.87 -9.60
C VAL A 263 -9.08 -18.22 -9.80
N GLY A 264 -8.61 -19.29 -9.15
CA GLY A 264 -9.21 -20.63 -9.20
C GLY A 264 -10.40 -20.85 -8.26
N GLN A 265 -10.84 -19.83 -7.54
CA GLN A 265 -11.98 -19.90 -6.61
C GLN A 265 -13.08 -18.93 -7.02
N GLN A 266 -14.31 -19.25 -6.60
CA GLN A 266 -15.41 -18.31 -6.69
C GLN A 266 -15.42 -17.38 -5.47
N ALA A 267 -15.90 -16.15 -5.67
CA ALA A 267 -16.14 -15.22 -4.57
C ALA A 267 -17.12 -15.82 -3.57
N ARG A 268 -16.89 -15.56 -2.28
CA ARG A 268 -17.76 -16.05 -1.22
C ARG A 268 -19.14 -15.40 -1.33
N ARG A 269 -20.18 -16.23 -1.30
CA ARG A 269 -21.55 -15.74 -1.14
C ARG A 269 -21.69 -15.15 0.27
N VAL A 270 -22.28 -13.98 0.35
CA VAL A 270 -22.56 -13.29 1.62
C VAL A 270 -24.06 -13.01 1.68
N GLU A 271 -24.68 -13.36 2.79
CA GLU A 271 -26.08 -13.02 3.04
C GLU A 271 -26.13 -11.53 3.42
N THR A 272 -26.82 -10.74 2.64
CA THR A 272 -26.97 -9.29 2.84
C THR A 272 -28.25 -8.92 3.57
N GLY A 273 -29.18 -9.88 3.70
CA GLY A 273 -30.50 -9.65 4.26
C GLY A 273 -31.49 -8.97 3.29
N ASP A 274 -31.05 -8.71 2.07
CA ASP A 274 -31.90 -8.14 1.02
C ASP A 274 -32.76 -9.26 0.39
N PRO A 275 -34.11 -9.13 0.32
CA PRO A 275 -34.95 -10.15 -0.25
C PRO A 275 -34.64 -10.41 -1.73
N ALA A 276 -34.55 -11.68 -2.11
CA ALA A 276 -34.27 -12.07 -3.51
C ALA A 276 -35.35 -11.64 -4.49
N ASP A 277 -36.59 -11.38 -3.99
CA ASP A 277 -37.75 -10.91 -4.75
C ASP A 277 -38.00 -9.40 -4.57
N ARG A 278 -37.06 -8.65 -4.01
CA ARG A 278 -37.15 -7.20 -3.86
C ARG A 278 -37.47 -6.53 -5.20
N ARG A 279 -38.45 -5.66 -5.18
CA ARG A 279 -38.89 -4.88 -6.37
C ARG A 279 -38.95 -3.40 -6.01
N GLU A 280 -38.29 -2.59 -6.79
CA GLU A 280 -38.22 -1.14 -6.60
C GLU A 280 -39.12 -0.45 -7.64
N GLU A 281 -40.36 -0.11 -7.25
CA GLU A 281 -41.33 0.61 -8.09
C GLU A 281 -40.74 1.91 -8.65
N ALA A 282 -39.85 2.58 -7.94
CA ALA A 282 -39.19 3.80 -8.37
C ALA A 282 -38.37 3.64 -9.67
N LEU A 283 -37.90 2.42 -10.01
CA LEU A 283 -37.22 2.15 -11.27
C LEU A 283 -38.09 2.44 -12.50
N LEU A 284 -39.40 2.28 -12.38
CA LEU A 284 -40.35 2.53 -13.49
C LEU A 284 -40.37 4.01 -13.94
N SER A 285 -40.00 4.93 -13.05
CA SER A 285 -40.03 6.36 -13.32
C SER A 285 -38.65 7.04 -13.23
N LEU A 286 -37.63 6.33 -12.75
CA LEU A 286 -36.29 6.90 -12.52
C LEU A 286 -35.58 7.29 -13.82
N VAL A 287 -35.73 6.47 -14.87
CA VAL A 287 -35.16 6.74 -16.20
C VAL A 287 -36.24 7.50 -17.00
N PRO A 288 -36.01 8.78 -17.30
CA PRO A 288 -36.99 9.57 -18.05
C PRO A 288 -37.12 9.09 -19.50
N ARG A 289 -38.34 9.24 -20.08
CA ARG A 289 -38.57 8.92 -21.48
C ARG A 289 -37.94 9.95 -22.43
N ASP A 290 -37.78 11.17 -21.97
CA ASP A 290 -37.05 12.20 -22.74
C ASP A 290 -35.54 12.00 -22.60
N PRO A 291 -34.83 11.67 -23.70
CA PRO A 291 -33.40 11.42 -23.69
C PRO A 291 -32.55 12.66 -23.33
N LYS A 292 -33.13 13.85 -23.31
CA LYS A 292 -32.47 15.07 -22.89
C LYS A 292 -32.51 15.29 -21.38
N GLN A 293 -33.34 14.55 -20.67
CA GLN A 293 -33.44 14.60 -19.22
C GLN A 293 -32.36 13.76 -18.55
N VAL A 294 -31.58 14.38 -17.65
CA VAL A 294 -30.53 13.66 -16.88
C VAL A 294 -31.15 12.88 -15.71
N TYR A 295 -30.56 11.75 -15.40
CA TYR A 295 -30.92 10.95 -14.22
C TYR A 295 -29.64 10.39 -13.55
N SER A 296 -29.79 9.88 -12.33
CA SER A 296 -28.67 9.32 -11.58
C SER A 296 -28.58 7.81 -11.78
N MET A 297 -27.55 7.37 -12.53
CA MET A 297 -27.30 5.94 -12.69
C MET A 297 -26.86 5.29 -11.36
N ARG A 298 -26.19 6.03 -10.45
CA ARG A 298 -25.86 5.50 -9.10
C ARG A 298 -27.12 5.08 -8.35
N ARG A 299 -28.17 5.89 -8.43
CA ARG A 299 -29.46 5.55 -7.81
C ARG A 299 -30.10 4.32 -8.46
N CYS A 300 -29.92 4.11 -9.77
CA CYS A 300 -30.36 2.86 -10.42
C CYS A 300 -29.62 1.66 -9.84
N LEU A 301 -28.28 1.76 -9.70
CA LEU A 301 -27.47 0.67 -9.16
C LEU A 301 -27.86 0.31 -7.71
N GLU A 302 -28.12 1.30 -6.87
CA GLU A 302 -28.57 1.11 -5.49
C GLU A 302 -29.93 0.38 -5.39
N MET A 303 -30.77 0.50 -6.43
CA MET A 303 -32.07 -0.19 -6.50
C MET A 303 -32.01 -1.58 -7.12
N VAL A 304 -30.97 -1.87 -7.93
CA VAL A 304 -30.81 -3.13 -8.63
C VAL A 304 -30.00 -4.15 -7.83
N PHE A 305 -28.95 -3.66 -7.17
CA PHE A 305 -28.07 -4.49 -6.34
C PHE A 305 -28.50 -4.46 -4.87
N ASP A 306 -28.04 -5.42 -4.09
CA ASP A 306 -28.36 -5.50 -2.66
C ASP A 306 -28.02 -4.20 -1.94
N ALA A 307 -28.92 -3.76 -1.08
CA ALA A 307 -28.83 -2.44 -0.44
C ALA A 307 -27.49 -2.21 0.26
N GLY A 308 -26.82 -1.10 -0.07
CA GLY A 308 -25.54 -0.70 0.53
C GLY A 308 -24.33 -1.53 0.07
N THR A 309 -24.46 -2.39 -0.94
CA THR A 309 -23.36 -3.24 -1.40
C THR A 309 -22.60 -2.69 -2.61
N VAL A 310 -23.07 -1.65 -3.24
CA VAL A 310 -22.40 -1.06 -4.41
C VAL A 310 -21.10 -0.40 -4.00
N PHE A 311 -19.99 -0.97 -4.44
CA PHE A 311 -18.64 -0.49 -4.21
C PHE A 311 -18.07 0.10 -5.50
N GLU A 312 -18.20 1.41 -5.67
CA GLU A 312 -17.72 2.12 -6.85
C GLU A 312 -16.20 2.25 -6.81
N ILE A 313 -15.53 1.97 -7.91
CA ILE A 313 -14.08 2.05 -8.11
C ILE A 313 -13.81 3.09 -9.19
N GLY A 314 -12.78 3.94 -9.02
CA GLY A 314 -12.39 4.95 -10.01
C GLY A 314 -13.41 6.07 -10.20
N ARG A 315 -14.15 6.44 -9.17
CA ARG A 315 -15.27 7.39 -9.20
C ARG A 315 -14.93 8.79 -9.72
N HIS A 316 -13.68 9.18 -9.72
CA HIS A 316 -13.20 10.49 -10.16
C HIS A 316 -12.71 10.51 -11.60
N TRP A 317 -12.51 9.33 -12.22
CA TRP A 317 -12.02 9.16 -13.57
C TRP A 317 -13.10 8.53 -14.47
N GLY A 318 -13.07 8.85 -15.77
CA GLY A 318 -13.96 8.21 -16.75
C GLY A 318 -15.46 8.41 -16.44
N ARG A 319 -15.87 9.58 -15.99
CA ARG A 319 -17.20 9.90 -15.42
C ARG A 319 -18.41 9.58 -16.29
N ALA A 320 -18.20 9.15 -17.55
CA ALA A 320 -19.26 8.69 -18.45
C ALA A 320 -19.67 7.23 -18.18
N ALA A 321 -18.88 6.48 -17.41
CA ALA A 321 -19.16 5.11 -17.00
C ALA A 321 -18.98 4.98 -15.47
N ILE A 322 -19.69 4.03 -14.87
CA ILE A 322 -19.53 3.64 -13.48
C ILE A 322 -19.00 2.22 -13.45
N THR A 323 -17.84 2.03 -12.83
CA THR A 323 -17.27 0.73 -12.55
C THR A 323 -17.47 0.42 -11.08
N ALA A 324 -18.06 -0.73 -10.76
CA ALA A 324 -18.35 -1.09 -9.38
C ALA A 324 -18.32 -2.61 -9.17
N LEU A 325 -18.08 -3.01 -7.93
CA LEU A 325 -18.41 -4.33 -7.41
C LEU A 325 -19.71 -4.21 -6.64
N ALA A 326 -20.57 -5.22 -6.72
CA ALA A 326 -21.87 -5.23 -6.02
C ALA A 326 -22.28 -6.65 -5.68
N ARG A 327 -23.31 -6.79 -4.86
CA ARG A 327 -23.94 -8.05 -4.50
C ARG A 327 -25.41 -8.01 -4.84
#